data_d40b1b4ef8e32e6edc53a0e818e234a7
#
_entry.id   d40b1b4ef8e32e6edc53a0e818e234a7
#
_cell.length_a   1.000
_cell.length_b   1.000
_cell.length_c   1.000
_cell.angle_alpha   90.00
_cell.angle_beta   90.00
_cell.angle_gamma   90.00
#
_symmetry.space_group_name_H-M   'P 1'
#
loop_
_entity.id
_entity.type
_entity.pdbx_description
1 polymer ?
#
loop_
_entity_poly.entity_id
_entity_poly.type
_entity_poly.pdbx_seq_one_letter_code
_entity_poly.pdbx_strand_id
1 'polypeptide(L)'
;MSTTHYSDAQGNYLGGFGDGAEPPVGGIERPAPAAASDTWNGSEWVPDLSIARARMVVSKWQAKEALRLSGLLDTATAAVAAADARTQLAWSEVQQFERNSPTIAALAGILGLTDAQVDDLFALASAQSA
;
A
#
# COMPACT_ATOMS: atom_id res chain seq x y z
N MET A 1 -18.99 -14.66 27.85
CA MET A 1 -19.53 -14.72 26.48
C MET A 1 -18.39 -14.56 25.50
N SER A 2 -18.32 -15.43 24.52
CA SER A 2 -17.30 -15.37 23.47
C SER A 2 -17.92 -14.88 22.17
N THR A 3 -17.10 -14.19 21.37
CA THR A 3 -17.47 -13.76 20.03
C THR A 3 -16.67 -14.58 19.02
N THR A 4 -17.35 -15.14 18.03
CA THR A 4 -16.71 -15.87 16.94
C THR A 4 -16.62 -14.97 15.73
N HIS A 5 -15.45 -14.91 15.11
CA HIS A 5 -15.17 -14.08 13.95
C HIS A 5 -15.15 -14.94 12.67
N TYR A 6 -15.62 -14.38 11.57
CA TYR A 6 -15.76 -15.09 10.31
C TYR A 6 -15.17 -14.29 9.16
N SER A 7 -14.62 -15.00 8.19
CA SER A 7 -14.26 -14.46 6.89
C SER A 7 -15.02 -15.20 5.78
N ASP A 8 -15.10 -14.63 4.58
CA ASP A 8 -15.51 -15.35 3.39
C ASP A 8 -14.35 -16.18 2.80
N ALA A 9 -14.60 -16.89 1.71
CA ALA A 9 -13.59 -17.72 1.05
C ALA A 9 -12.45 -16.88 0.44
N GLN A 10 -12.68 -15.59 0.18
CA GLN A 10 -11.69 -14.65 -0.34
C GLN A 10 -10.90 -13.94 0.77
N GLY A 11 -11.21 -14.19 2.04
CA GLY A 11 -10.53 -13.61 3.17
C GLY A 11 -11.10 -12.30 3.69
N ASN A 12 -12.23 -11.84 3.17
CA ASN A 12 -12.88 -10.63 3.66
C ASN A 12 -13.56 -10.87 5.01
N TYR A 13 -13.37 -9.96 5.95
CA TYR A 13 -13.97 -10.08 7.26
C TYR A 13 -15.47 -9.84 7.22
N LEU A 14 -16.25 -10.81 7.74
CA LEU A 14 -17.71 -10.77 7.75
C LEU A 14 -18.31 -10.26 9.06
N GLY A 15 -17.50 -10.14 10.12
CA GLY A 15 -17.94 -9.66 11.41
C GLY A 15 -17.77 -10.67 12.53
N GLY A 16 -17.98 -10.19 13.77
CA GLY A 16 -17.98 -11.01 14.97
C GLY A 16 -19.43 -11.33 15.38
N PHE A 17 -19.68 -12.58 15.79
CA PHE A 17 -20.99 -13.04 16.21
C PHE A 17 -20.91 -13.64 17.61
N GLY A 18 -21.82 -13.23 18.48
CA GLY A 18 -21.89 -13.72 19.85
C GLY A 18 -22.41 -15.15 19.93
N ASP A 19 -22.33 -15.74 21.12
CA ASP A 19 -22.85 -17.06 21.38
C ASP A 19 -24.34 -17.14 21.05
N GLY A 20 -24.75 -18.19 20.32
CA GLY A 20 -26.12 -18.40 19.91
C GLY A 20 -26.55 -17.65 18.66
N ALA A 21 -25.69 -16.79 18.08
CA ALA A 21 -25.95 -16.15 16.81
C ALA A 21 -25.67 -17.12 15.66
N GLU A 22 -26.46 -17.03 14.58
CA GLU A 22 -26.19 -17.82 13.38
C GLU A 22 -24.97 -17.26 12.64
N PRO A 23 -24.02 -18.10 12.19
CA PRO A 23 -22.91 -17.62 11.38
C PRO A 23 -23.42 -17.11 10.01
N PRO A 24 -22.67 -16.18 9.38
CA PRO A 24 -23.05 -15.69 8.07
C PRO A 24 -22.96 -16.79 7.02
N VAL A 25 -23.79 -16.72 5.99
CA VAL A 25 -23.76 -17.67 4.88
C VAL A 25 -22.39 -17.63 4.20
N GLY A 26 -21.74 -18.78 4.06
CA GLY A 26 -20.40 -18.87 3.51
C GLY A 26 -19.30 -18.41 4.45
N GLY A 27 -19.63 -18.12 5.72
CA GLY A 27 -18.66 -17.71 6.73
C GLY A 27 -17.75 -18.87 7.18
N ILE A 28 -16.47 -18.56 7.29
CA ILE A 28 -15.44 -19.48 7.80
C ILE A 28 -14.92 -18.93 9.11
N GLU A 29 -14.93 -19.73 10.17
CA GLU A 29 -14.46 -19.30 11.48
C GLU A 29 -12.98 -18.95 11.44
N ARG A 30 -12.63 -17.78 12.00
CA ARG A 30 -11.27 -17.25 12.06
C ARG A 30 -11.00 -16.67 13.45
N PRO A 31 -9.71 -16.53 13.84
CA PRO A 31 -9.37 -15.72 15.03
C PRO A 31 -9.79 -14.26 14.86
N ALA A 32 -9.85 -13.51 15.96
CA ALA A 32 -10.21 -12.11 15.91
C ALA A 32 -9.17 -11.29 15.13
N PRO A 33 -9.58 -10.45 14.16
CA PRO A 33 -8.66 -9.54 13.50
C PRO A 33 -8.26 -8.38 14.43
N ALA A 34 -7.12 -7.75 14.16
CA ALA A 34 -6.70 -6.55 14.88
C ALA A 34 -7.56 -5.33 14.52
N ALA A 35 -8.08 -5.28 13.28
CA ALA A 35 -9.00 -4.26 12.80
C ALA A 35 -10.03 -4.89 11.87
N ALA A 36 -11.22 -4.28 11.79
CA ALA A 36 -12.30 -4.79 10.93
C ALA A 36 -11.95 -4.73 9.43
N SER A 37 -10.99 -3.92 9.04
CA SER A 37 -10.50 -3.82 7.67
C SER A 37 -9.46 -4.88 7.29
N ASP A 38 -9.00 -5.69 8.24
CA ASP A 38 -8.02 -6.74 7.98
C ASP A 38 -8.57 -7.80 7.03
N THR A 39 -7.68 -8.39 6.24
CA THR A 39 -8.00 -9.46 5.29
C THR A 39 -7.27 -10.73 5.69
N TRP A 40 -7.95 -11.88 5.61
CA TRP A 40 -7.37 -13.18 5.90
C TRP A 40 -6.59 -13.70 4.70
N ASN A 41 -5.30 -14.02 4.90
CA ASN A 41 -4.41 -14.48 3.82
C ASN A 41 -4.29 -16.01 3.70
N GLY A 42 -5.08 -16.75 4.47
CA GLY A 42 -5.01 -18.21 4.56
C GLY A 42 -4.32 -18.73 5.82
N SER A 43 -3.59 -17.90 6.53
CA SER A 43 -2.86 -18.23 7.76
C SER A 43 -3.05 -17.21 8.87
N GLU A 44 -3.21 -15.93 8.53
CA GLU A 44 -3.32 -14.84 9.50
C GLU A 44 -4.10 -13.66 8.91
N TRP A 45 -4.54 -12.77 9.77
CA TRP A 45 -5.09 -11.49 9.37
C TRP A 45 -3.95 -10.52 9.00
N VAL A 46 -4.08 -9.87 7.85
CA VAL A 46 -3.13 -8.84 7.41
C VAL A 46 -3.86 -7.51 7.22
N PRO A 47 -3.20 -6.37 7.51
CA PRO A 47 -3.83 -5.07 7.30
C PRO A 47 -4.20 -4.85 5.83
N ASP A 48 -5.39 -4.32 5.59
CA ASP A 48 -5.77 -3.82 4.26
C ASP A 48 -5.25 -2.40 4.12
N LEU A 49 -4.18 -2.25 3.34
CA LEU A 49 -3.52 -0.96 3.11
C LEU A 49 -4.06 -0.22 1.88
N SER A 50 -5.05 -0.77 1.18
CA SER A 50 -5.54 -0.20 -0.07
C SER A 50 -6.06 1.23 0.09
N ILE A 51 -6.85 1.51 1.14
CA ILE A 51 -7.37 2.85 1.43
C ILE A 51 -6.24 3.79 1.83
N ALA A 52 -5.33 3.35 2.69
CA ALA A 52 -4.20 4.16 3.13
C ALA A 52 -3.30 4.51 1.94
N ARG A 53 -3.00 3.56 1.06
CA ARG A 53 -2.19 3.79 -0.14
C ARG A 53 -2.88 4.72 -1.12
N ALA A 54 -4.21 4.63 -1.29
CA ALA A 54 -4.97 5.52 -2.15
C ALA A 54 -4.89 7.00 -1.72
N ARG A 55 -4.59 7.25 -0.44
CA ARG A 55 -4.44 8.60 0.13
C ARG A 55 -3.00 9.10 0.15
N MET A 56 -2.04 8.26 -0.18
CA MET A 56 -0.63 8.65 -0.21
C MET A 56 -0.34 9.47 -1.46
N VAL A 57 -0.21 10.78 -1.26
CA VAL A 57 0.12 11.75 -2.31
C VAL A 57 1.20 12.66 -1.76
N VAL A 58 2.27 12.84 -2.52
CA VAL A 58 3.39 13.72 -2.14
C VAL A 58 3.74 14.62 -3.31
N SER A 59 4.29 15.80 -3.02
CA SER A 59 4.77 16.69 -4.07
C SER A 59 6.01 16.10 -4.75
N LYS A 60 6.29 16.57 -5.95
CA LYS A 60 7.49 16.18 -6.68
C LYS A 60 8.77 16.44 -5.88
N TRP A 61 8.84 17.62 -5.22
CA TRP A 61 9.98 17.96 -4.36
C TRP A 61 10.09 16.99 -3.18
N GLN A 62 8.98 16.70 -2.50
CA GLN A 62 8.96 15.76 -1.37
C GLN A 62 9.44 14.36 -1.80
N ALA A 63 8.98 13.88 -2.95
CA ALA A 63 9.41 12.59 -3.48
C ALA A 63 10.90 12.55 -3.76
N LYS A 64 11.43 13.58 -4.40
CA LYS A 64 12.87 13.68 -4.70
C LYS A 64 13.70 13.80 -3.43
N GLU A 65 13.23 14.54 -2.44
CA GLU A 65 13.92 14.68 -1.16
C GLU A 65 13.97 13.34 -0.40
N ALA A 66 12.89 12.57 -0.40
CA ALA A 66 12.88 11.25 0.20
C ALA A 66 13.87 10.31 -0.49
N LEU A 67 13.96 10.35 -1.82
CA LEU A 67 14.93 9.58 -2.58
C LEU A 67 16.36 10.00 -2.26
N ARG A 68 16.60 11.30 -2.11
CA ARG A 68 17.92 11.82 -1.74
C ARG A 68 18.32 11.33 -0.35
N LEU A 69 17.45 11.44 0.62
CA LEU A 69 17.70 11.00 2.00
C LEU A 69 17.94 9.48 2.10
N SER A 70 17.28 8.71 1.23
CA SER A 70 17.42 7.25 1.18
C SER A 70 18.62 6.80 0.33
N GLY A 71 19.33 7.73 -0.32
CA GLY A 71 20.44 7.40 -1.21
C GLY A 71 20.01 6.82 -2.56
N LEU A 72 18.75 7.00 -2.94
CA LEU A 72 18.17 6.41 -4.15
C LEU A 72 17.93 7.42 -5.29
N LEU A 73 18.19 8.72 -5.08
CA LEU A 73 17.85 9.74 -6.07
C LEU A 73 18.58 9.51 -7.40
N ASP A 74 19.88 9.26 -7.37
CA ASP A 74 20.66 9.02 -8.59
C ASP A 74 20.20 7.74 -9.30
N THR A 75 19.92 6.69 -8.54
CA THR A 75 19.40 5.42 -9.06
C THR A 75 18.02 5.62 -9.69
N ALA A 76 17.14 6.37 -9.04
CA ALA A 76 15.81 6.69 -9.56
C ALA A 76 15.90 7.54 -10.84
N THR A 77 16.78 8.52 -10.88
CA THR A 77 17.02 9.35 -12.07
C THR A 77 17.50 8.51 -13.25
N ALA A 78 18.44 7.59 -13.00
CA ALA A 78 18.92 6.65 -14.02
C ALA A 78 17.83 5.69 -14.48
N ALA A 79 16.99 5.22 -13.55
CA ALA A 79 15.87 4.33 -13.88
C ALA A 79 14.84 5.03 -14.78
N VAL A 80 14.54 6.30 -14.52
CA VAL A 80 13.66 7.11 -15.36
C VAL A 80 14.26 7.29 -16.76
N ALA A 81 15.55 7.58 -16.85
CA ALA A 81 16.24 7.73 -18.12
C ALA A 81 16.21 6.46 -18.98
N ALA A 82 16.17 5.28 -18.34
CA ALA A 82 16.07 3.99 -18.99
C ALA A 82 14.63 3.51 -19.22
N ALA A 83 13.64 4.23 -18.69
CA ALA A 83 12.23 3.88 -18.80
C ALA A 83 11.64 4.27 -20.16
N ASP A 84 10.38 3.86 -20.39
CA ASP A 84 9.66 4.25 -21.60
C ASP A 84 9.34 5.75 -21.62
N ALA A 85 8.95 6.27 -22.79
CA ALA A 85 8.67 7.67 -22.99
C ALA A 85 7.53 8.16 -22.08
N ARG A 86 6.52 7.34 -21.82
CA ARG A 86 5.39 7.67 -20.95
C ARG A 86 5.84 7.90 -19.51
N THR A 87 6.68 7.02 -18.98
CA THR A 87 7.23 7.13 -17.62
C THR A 87 8.13 8.37 -17.51
N GLN A 88 8.98 8.61 -18.51
CA GLN A 88 9.84 9.79 -18.55
C GLN A 88 9.02 11.09 -18.55
N LEU A 89 7.98 11.13 -19.38
CA LEU A 89 7.09 12.29 -19.46
C LEU A 89 6.34 12.53 -18.16
N ALA A 90 5.77 11.48 -17.57
CA ALA A 90 5.08 11.58 -16.30
C ALA A 90 6.03 12.07 -15.19
N TRP A 91 7.23 11.55 -15.11
CA TRP A 91 8.22 11.99 -14.12
C TRP A 91 8.53 13.48 -14.24
N SER A 92 8.66 14.02 -15.45
CA SER A 92 9.03 15.42 -15.65
C SER A 92 7.85 16.40 -15.55
N GLU A 93 6.64 15.96 -15.89
CA GLU A 93 5.49 16.86 -16.00
C GLU A 93 4.55 16.87 -14.79
N VAL A 94 4.52 15.79 -14.00
CA VAL A 94 3.64 15.75 -12.83
C VAL A 94 4.15 16.69 -11.74
N GLN A 95 3.22 17.29 -10.99
CA GLN A 95 3.53 18.14 -9.84
C GLN A 95 3.49 17.35 -8.53
N GLN A 96 2.85 16.21 -8.52
CA GLN A 96 2.72 15.33 -7.36
C GLN A 96 2.72 13.88 -7.81
N PHE A 97 3.10 13.00 -6.91
CA PHE A 97 3.07 11.56 -7.14
C PHE A 97 2.05 10.91 -6.21
N GLU A 98 1.22 10.04 -6.78
CA GLU A 98 0.27 9.21 -6.06
C GLU A 98 0.83 7.80 -5.91
N ARG A 99 0.69 7.22 -4.72
CA ARG A 99 1.20 5.87 -4.40
C ARG A 99 0.71 4.80 -5.38
N ASN A 100 -0.53 4.90 -5.82
CA ASN A 100 -1.16 3.94 -6.71
C ASN A 100 -1.03 4.28 -8.21
N SER A 101 -0.20 5.27 -8.57
CA SER A 101 -0.05 5.65 -9.97
C SER A 101 0.76 4.62 -10.75
N PRO A 102 0.51 4.48 -12.07
CA PRO A 102 1.32 3.61 -12.92
C PRO A 102 2.80 3.99 -12.95
N THR A 103 3.12 5.27 -12.84
CA THR A 103 4.50 5.77 -12.81
C THR A 103 5.25 5.22 -11.59
N ILE A 104 4.62 5.26 -10.41
CA ILE A 104 5.22 4.73 -9.18
C ILE A 104 5.39 3.21 -9.28
N ALA A 105 4.41 2.49 -9.82
CA ALA A 105 4.51 1.05 -10.01
C ALA A 105 5.66 0.68 -10.96
N ALA A 106 5.82 1.41 -12.06
CA ALA A 106 6.91 1.20 -13.01
C ALA A 106 8.28 1.44 -12.38
N LEU A 107 8.44 2.54 -11.65
CA LEU A 107 9.70 2.88 -10.98
C LEU A 107 10.05 1.87 -9.88
N ALA A 108 9.07 1.46 -9.09
CA ALA A 108 9.27 0.44 -8.05
C ALA A 108 9.77 -0.87 -8.66
N GLY A 109 9.20 -1.29 -9.79
CA GLY A 109 9.64 -2.47 -10.52
C GLY A 109 11.08 -2.37 -11.04
N ILE A 110 11.45 -1.22 -11.61
CA ILE A 110 12.80 -0.97 -12.13
C ILE A 110 13.82 -0.93 -10.99
N LEU A 111 13.47 -0.31 -9.87
CA LEU A 111 14.35 -0.18 -8.70
C LEU A 111 14.38 -1.44 -7.84
N GLY A 112 13.50 -2.40 -8.09
CA GLY A 112 13.41 -3.61 -7.29
C GLY A 112 12.87 -3.37 -5.87
N LEU A 113 12.02 -2.35 -5.69
CA LEU A 113 11.44 -2.02 -4.39
C LEU A 113 10.21 -2.87 -4.10
N THR A 114 10.08 -3.28 -2.85
CA THR A 114 8.86 -3.92 -2.36
C THR A 114 7.79 -2.87 -2.06
N ASP A 115 6.53 -3.31 -1.92
CA ASP A 115 5.44 -2.41 -1.52
C ASP A 115 5.72 -1.73 -0.18
N ALA A 116 6.28 -2.46 0.78
CA ALA A 116 6.66 -1.89 2.08
C ALA A 116 7.72 -0.79 1.94
N GLN A 117 8.71 -0.99 1.08
CA GLN A 117 9.76 0.01 0.82
C GLN A 117 9.19 1.26 0.15
N VAL A 118 8.27 1.09 -0.79
CA VAL A 118 7.59 2.22 -1.45
C VAL A 118 6.72 2.99 -0.44
N ASP A 119 5.99 2.29 0.42
CA ASP A 119 5.20 2.90 1.48
C ASP A 119 6.09 3.73 2.42
N ASP A 120 7.25 3.20 2.80
CA ASP A 120 8.22 3.89 3.65
C ASP A 120 8.76 5.17 2.99
N LEU A 121 9.02 5.13 1.68
CA LEU A 121 9.44 6.32 0.93
C LEU A 121 8.36 7.39 0.90
N PHE A 122 7.09 7.00 0.72
CA PHE A 122 5.97 7.95 0.77
C PHE A 122 5.80 8.56 2.16
N ALA A 123 5.95 7.75 3.21
CA ALA A 123 5.91 8.25 4.59
C ALA A 123 7.04 9.24 4.87
N LEU A 124 8.26 8.92 4.44
CA LEU A 124 9.41 9.82 4.56
C LEU A 124 9.18 11.12 3.78
N ALA A 125 8.67 11.01 2.54
CA ALA A 125 8.38 12.15 1.70
C ALA A 125 7.34 13.09 2.33
N SER A 126 6.27 12.54 2.86
CA SER A 126 5.20 13.33 3.48
C SER A 126 5.65 14.11 4.71
N ALA A 127 6.74 13.69 5.35
CA ALA A 127 7.33 14.36 6.50
C ALA A 127 8.25 15.54 6.12
N GLN A 128 8.57 15.72 4.83
CA GLN A 128 9.49 16.76 4.40
C GLN A 128 8.76 18.10 4.15
N SER A 129 9.40 19.18 4.54
CA SER A 129 8.93 20.55 4.28
C SER A 129 10.02 21.32 3.53
N ALA A 130 9.61 22.02 2.50
CA ALA A 130 10.53 22.91 1.79
C ALA A 130 10.83 24.18 2.59
#